data_774fc151e46661986ce8329e89ec7670
#
_entry.id   774fc151e46661986ce8329e89ec7670
#
_cell.length_a   1.000
_cell.length_b   1.000
_cell.length_c   1.000
_cell.angle_alpha   90.00
_cell.angle_beta   90.00
_cell.angle_gamma   90.00
#
_symmetry.space_group_name_H-M   'P 1'
#
loop_
_entity.id
_entity.type
_entity.pdbx_description
1 polymer ?
#
loop_
_entity_poly.entity_id
_entity_poly.type
_entity_poly.pdbx_seq_one_letter_code
_entity_poly.pdbx_strand_id
1 'polypeptide(L)'
;MVSSFSRTIQMKVQRFVSNDFTVRVAAVDATLVVQEMQQIQNTFPLATIGVGRAMIGALLMSAQLKPGQEVGVLLKGNGPLGSVYGQSSYEGQVRGYCPNPQYEAPQVEDVLNLHKAMGFGQLTVSRQQPFQRQPHYGTVEMVSGEVGDDIAHYLHQSQQIRSIVALGVYLDQFGKVKAAGGVLVEVMPGVEDEVIKKM
;
A
#
# COMPACT_ATOMS: atom_id res chain seq x y z
N MET A 1 1.29 20.64 30.38
CA MET A 1 1.07 19.18 30.65
C MET A 1 0.53 18.58 29.36
N VAL A 2 1.43 18.09 28.49
CA VAL A 2 1.08 17.50 27.19
C VAL A 2 0.94 16.01 27.44
N SER A 3 -0.30 15.51 27.48
CA SER A 3 -0.56 14.08 27.56
C SER A 3 -0.26 13.47 26.18
N SER A 4 0.90 12.84 26.07
CA SER A 4 1.26 12.02 24.89
C SER A 4 0.43 10.74 24.90
N PHE A 5 -0.77 10.78 24.35
CA PHE A 5 -1.46 9.56 23.92
C PHE A 5 -0.98 9.20 22.51
N SER A 6 0.21 8.65 22.41
CA SER A 6 0.59 7.87 21.22
C SER A 6 -0.15 6.53 21.30
N ARG A 7 -1.40 6.52 20.86
CA ARG A 7 -2.15 5.28 20.67
C ARG A 7 -1.64 4.65 19.39
N THR A 8 -0.63 3.80 19.46
CA THR A 8 -0.17 3.04 18.30
C THR A 8 -1.28 2.06 17.91
N ILE A 9 -1.98 2.36 16.81
CA ILE A 9 -2.97 1.42 16.25
C ILE A 9 -2.17 0.30 15.60
N GLN A 10 -2.35 -0.91 16.10
CA GLN A 10 -1.78 -2.11 15.53
C GLN A 10 -2.81 -2.80 14.67
N MET A 11 -2.49 -2.98 13.38
CA MET A 11 -3.37 -3.60 12.40
C MET A 11 -3.12 -5.10 12.31
N LYS A 12 -4.20 -5.89 12.22
CA LYS A 12 -4.12 -7.34 12.02
C LYS A 12 -4.41 -7.68 10.57
N VAL A 13 -3.39 -8.09 9.85
CA VAL A 13 -3.54 -8.66 8.51
C VAL A 13 -4.04 -10.11 8.65
N GLN A 14 -5.18 -10.41 8.02
CA GLN A 14 -5.71 -11.77 7.93
C GLN A 14 -4.97 -12.51 6.83
N ARG A 15 -4.62 -13.78 7.08
CA ARG A 15 -3.85 -14.61 6.15
C ARG A 15 -4.61 -15.91 5.92
N PHE A 16 -4.71 -16.28 4.65
CA PHE A 16 -5.37 -17.50 4.21
C PHE A 16 -4.47 -18.23 3.22
N VAL A 17 -4.60 -19.52 3.15
CA VAL A 17 -3.98 -20.39 2.14
C VAL A 17 -5.06 -21.29 1.60
N SER A 18 -5.11 -21.50 0.28
CA SER A 18 -6.05 -22.45 -0.33
C SER A 18 -5.77 -23.88 0.14
N ASN A 19 -6.80 -24.75 0.15
CA ASN A 19 -6.68 -26.13 0.64
C ASN A 19 -5.64 -26.95 -0.13
N ASP A 20 -5.42 -26.61 -1.40
CA ASP A 20 -4.44 -27.23 -2.30
C ASP A 20 -3.06 -26.56 -2.26
N PHE A 21 -2.87 -25.57 -1.40
CA PHE A 21 -1.64 -24.79 -1.25
C PHE A 21 -1.17 -24.09 -2.51
N THR A 22 -2.05 -23.80 -3.48
CA THR A 22 -1.70 -23.13 -4.72
C THR A 22 -1.71 -21.60 -4.61
N VAL A 23 -2.51 -21.05 -3.68
CA VAL A 23 -2.72 -19.62 -3.50
C VAL A 23 -2.65 -19.24 -2.03
N ARG A 24 -2.00 -18.13 -1.74
CA ARG A 24 -2.10 -17.46 -0.45
C ARG A 24 -2.77 -16.09 -0.60
N VAL A 25 -3.52 -15.71 0.41
CA VAL A 25 -4.26 -14.44 0.44
C VAL A 25 -3.94 -13.69 1.73
N ALA A 26 -3.64 -12.41 1.60
CA ALA A 26 -3.62 -11.47 2.72
C ALA A 26 -4.75 -10.46 2.54
N ALA A 27 -5.48 -10.15 3.60
CA ALA A 27 -6.57 -9.18 3.59
C ALA A 27 -6.51 -8.28 4.83
N VAL A 28 -6.85 -7.01 4.68
CA VAL A 28 -6.84 -6.06 5.79
C VAL A 28 -7.96 -5.02 5.65
N ASP A 29 -8.65 -4.75 6.76
CA ASP A 29 -9.42 -3.53 6.95
C ASP A 29 -8.50 -2.50 7.62
N ALA A 30 -8.19 -1.42 6.91
CA ALA A 30 -7.30 -0.35 7.34
C ALA A 30 -8.04 0.96 7.59
N THR A 31 -9.38 0.93 7.69
CA THR A 31 -10.22 2.12 7.80
C THR A 31 -9.74 3.06 8.91
N LEU A 32 -9.53 2.55 10.11
CA LEU A 32 -9.15 3.38 11.27
C LEU A 32 -7.80 4.06 11.10
N VAL A 33 -6.78 3.35 10.60
CA VAL A 33 -5.43 3.94 10.45
C VAL A 33 -5.37 4.96 9.30
N VAL A 34 -6.16 4.76 8.24
CA VAL A 34 -6.24 5.73 7.13
C VAL A 34 -7.03 6.97 7.56
N GLN A 35 -8.10 6.82 8.37
CA GLN A 35 -8.78 7.95 9.01
C GLN A 35 -7.84 8.75 9.91
N GLU A 36 -7.08 8.07 10.76
CA GLU A 36 -6.10 8.72 11.64
C GLU A 36 -5.02 9.46 10.85
N MET A 37 -4.46 8.83 9.82
CA MET A 37 -3.49 9.47 8.91
C MET A 37 -4.09 10.72 8.28
N GLN A 38 -5.32 10.65 7.75
CA GLN A 38 -6.03 11.79 7.16
C GLN A 38 -6.15 12.96 8.15
N GLN A 39 -6.51 12.66 9.40
CA GLN A 39 -6.66 13.68 10.45
C GLN A 39 -5.33 14.31 10.85
N ILE A 40 -4.29 13.48 11.08
CA ILE A 40 -2.97 13.95 11.54
C ILE A 40 -2.30 14.84 10.50
N GLN A 41 -2.36 14.43 9.23
CA GLN A 41 -1.66 15.13 8.14
C GLN A 41 -2.55 16.13 7.39
N ASN A 42 -3.84 16.19 7.73
CA ASN A 42 -4.83 17.04 7.06
C ASN A 42 -4.79 16.89 5.54
N THR A 43 -4.81 15.60 5.08
CA THR A 43 -4.69 15.29 3.65
C THR A 43 -5.98 15.56 2.91
N PHE A 44 -5.86 16.14 1.70
CA PHE A 44 -6.95 16.30 0.75
C PHE A 44 -7.26 14.98 0.03
N PRO A 45 -8.41 14.85 -0.67
CA PRO A 45 -8.90 13.57 -1.17
C PRO A 45 -7.88 12.72 -1.95
N LEU A 46 -7.17 13.29 -2.94
CA LEU A 46 -6.19 12.54 -3.73
C LEU A 46 -4.98 12.09 -2.91
N ALA A 47 -4.46 12.95 -2.03
CA ALA A 47 -3.39 12.59 -1.13
C ALA A 47 -3.84 11.50 -0.15
N THR A 48 -5.08 11.60 0.37
CA THR A 48 -5.67 10.57 1.25
C THR A 48 -5.74 9.21 0.55
N ILE A 49 -6.21 9.18 -0.69
CA ILE A 49 -6.31 7.95 -1.49
C ILE A 49 -4.91 7.37 -1.75
N GLY A 50 -3.97 8.19 -2.21
CA GLY A 50 -2.63 7.74 -2.55
C GLY A 50 -1.85 7.20 -1.35
N VAL A 51 -1.79 7.97 -0.26
CA VAL A 51 -1.11 7.57 0.99
C VAL A 51 -1.83 6.37 1.62
N GLY A 52 -3.17 6.39 1.68
CA GLY A 52 -3.95 5.28 2.21
C GLY A 52 -3.69 3.98 1.47
N ARG A 53 -3.68 3.99 0.13
CA ARG A 53 -3.35 2.80 -0.68
C ARG A 53 -1.90 2.36 -0.47
N ALA A 54 -0.93 3.27 -0.34
CA ALA A 54 0.46 2.92 -0.03
C ALA A 54 0.59 2.25 1.36
N MET A 55 -0.14 2.75 2.37
CA MET A 55 -0.21 2.14 3.70
C MET A 55 -0.83 0.74 3.66
N ILE A 56 -1.96 0.58 2.94
CA ILE A 56 -2.62 -0.72 2.78
C ILE A 56 -1.70 -1.71 2.05
N GLY A 57 -1.04 -1.27 0.98
CA GLY A 57 -0.06 -2.08 0.26
C GLY A 57 1.07 -2.57 1.15
N ALA A 58 1.65 -1.68 1.97
CA ALA A 58 2.69 -2.03 2.94
C ALA A 58 2.17 -3.02 4.00
N LEU A 59 0.92 -2.84 4.51
CA LEU A 59 0.29 -3.79 5.44
C LEU A 59 0.12 -5.18 4.81
N LEU A 60 -0.38 -5.27 3.58
CA LEU A 60 -0.54 -6.54 2.89
C LEU A 60 0.80 -7.24 2.65
N MET A 61 1.83 -6.49 2.24
CA MET A 61 3.17 -7.03 2.06
C MET A 61 3.83 -7.44 3.38
N SER A 62 3.45 -6.80 4.50
CA SER A 62 3.95 -7.18 5.84
C SER A 62 3.49 -8.57 6.29
N ALA A 63 2.45 -9.12 5.66
CA ALA A 63 1.96 -10.48 5.91
C ALA A 63 3.04 -11.56 5.76
N GLN A 64 4.10 -11.29 5.01
CA GLN A 64 5.22 -12.23 4.75
C GLN A 64 6.46 -11.95 5.59
N LEU A 65 6.44 -10.90 6.40
CA LEU A 65 7.57 -10.52 7.24
C LEU A 65 7.76 -11.49 8.41
N LYS A 66 8.95 -11.47 8.98
CA LYS A 66 9.30 -12.12 10.23
C LYS A 66 9.38 -11.08 11.36
N PRO A 67 9.36 -11.50 12.63
CA PRO A 67 9.48 -10.59 13.77
C PRO A 67 10.63 -9.59 13.61
N GLY A 68 10.36 -8.32 13.87
CA GLY A 68 11.31 -7.22 13.79
C GLY A 68 11.64 -6.73 12.37
N GLN A 69 11.00 -7.27 11.33
CA GLN A 69 11.15 -6.79 9.96
C GLN A 69 10.12 -5.71 9.64
N GLU A 70 10.49 -4.85 8.69
CA GLU A 70 9.62 -3.80 8.16
C GLU A 70 9.66 -3.81 6.62
N VAL A 71 8.56 -3.37 6.00
CA VAL A 71 8.45 -3.14 4.57
C VAL A 71 7.93 -1.74 4.30
N GLY A 72 8.57 -1.04 3.37
CA GLY A 72 8.14 0.27 2.87
C GLY A 72 7.79 0.22 1.39
N VAL A 73 6.78 0.95 1.00
CA VAL A 73 6.29 1.13 -0.38
C VAL A 73 6.33 2.61 -0.69
N LEU A 74 7.20 3.01 -1.62
CA LEU A 74 7.36 4.39 -2.07
C LEU A 74 7.06 4.46 -3.57
N LEU A 75 6.00 5.18 -3.94
CA LEU A 75 5.80 5.63 -5.31
C LEU A 75 6.30 7.06 -5.42
N LYS A 76 7.22 7.30 -6.36
CA LYS A 76 7.75 8.62 -6.66
C LYS A 76 7.50 8.94 -8.12
N GLY A 77 6.62 9.91 -8.36
CA GLY A 77 6.24 10.34 -9.69
C GLY A 77 6.64 11.79 -9.99
N ASN A 78 6.50 12.18 -11.24
CA ASN A 78 6.72 13.55 -11.72
C ASN A 78 5.45 14.41 -11.72
N GLY A 79 4.31 13.84 -11.29
CA GLY A 79 3.06 14.56 -11.14
C GLY A 79 3.02 15.47 -9.91
N PRO A 80 1.96 16.28 -9.76
CA PRO A 80 1.89 17.32 -8.71
C PRO A 80 1.81 16.77 -7.29
N LEU A 81 1.38 15.53 -7.08
CA LEU A 81 1.40 14.88 -5.77
C LEU A 81 2.83 14.51 -5.35
N GLY A 82 3.74 14.31 -6.30
CA GLY A 82 5.16 14.04 -6.11
C GLY A 82 5.44 12.62 -5.69
N SER A 83 5.10 12.26 -4.46
CA SER A 83 5.28 10.89 -3.96
C SER A 83 4.25 10.51 -2.91
N VAL A 84 4.00 9.22 -2.79
CA VAL A 84 3.24 8.62 -1.68
C VAL A 84 4.06 7.51 -1.05
N TYR A 85 4.05 7.44 0.26
CA TYR A 85 4.80 6.47 1.03
C TYR A 85 3.90 5.76 2.04
N GLY A 86 4.07 4.46 2.16
CA GLY A 86 3.51 3.62 3.21
C GLY A 86 4.58 2.68 3.77
N GLN A 87 4.61 2.46 5.07
CA GLN A 87 5.51 1.51 5.72
C GLN A 87 4.75 0.73 6.78
N SER A 88 5.02 -0.56 6.87
CA SER A 88 4.45 -1.44 7.90
C SER A 88 5.51 -2.32 8.53
N SER A 89 5.39 -2.55 9.84
CA SER A 89 6.18 -3.56 10.56
C SER A 89 5.49 -4.93 10.53
N TYR A 90 6.23 -5.97 10.92
CA TYR A 90 5.68 -7.31 11.17
C TYR A 90 4.51 -7.28 12.15
N GLU A 91 4.59 -6.41 13.17
CA GLU A 91 3.58 -6.26 14.21
C GLU A 91 2.32 -5.52 13.72
N GLY A 92 2.30 -5.04 12.47
CA GLY A 92 1.17 -4.32 11.89
C GLY A 92 1.10 -2.85 12.30
N GLN A 93 2.19 -2.28 12.80
CA GLN A 93 2.32 -0.84 12.95
C GLN A 93 2.49 -0.22 11.57
N VAL A 94 1.68 0.78 11.22
CA VAL A 94 1.71 1.37 9.88
C VAL A 94 1.82 2.88 9.96
N ARG A 95 2.55 3.46 9.01
CA ARG A 95 2.64 4.91 8.79
C ARG A 95 2.66 5.23 7.30
N GLY A 96 2.22 6.42 6.96
CA GLY A 96 2.23 6.91 5.59
C GLY A 96 2.52 8.39 5.53
N TYR A 97 2.98 8.85 4.35
CA TYR A 97 3.38 10.24 4.13
C TYR A 97 3.29 10.62 2.65
N CYS A 98 3.04 11.90 2.41
CA CYS A 98 3.10 12.54 1.10
C CYS A 98 3.62 13.98 1.28
N PRO A 99 4.49 14.48 0.38
CA PRO A 99 5.05 15.83 0.49
C PRO A 99 4.02 16.94 0.24
N ASN A 100 2.99 16.65 -0.57
CA ASN A 100 1.92 17.59 -0.92
C ASN A 100 0.56 17.12 -0.40
N PRO A 101 0.34 17.07 0.93
CA PRO A 101 -0.86 16.48 1.51
C PRO A 101 -2.15 17.25 1.16
N GLN A 102 -2.03 18.54 0.86
CA GLN A 102 -3.15 19.44 0.53
C GLN A 102 -3.24 19.73 -0.98
N TYR A 103 -2.76 18.83 -1.82
CA TYR A 103 -2.92 18.99 -3.27
C TYR A 103 -4.41 18.95 -3.65
N GLU A 104 -4.88 20.02 -4.28
CA GLU A 104 -6.21 20.13 -4.88
C GLU A 104 -6.16 19.74 -6.35
N ALA A 105 -6.94 18.73 -6.74
CA ALA A 105 -7.11 18.41 -8.15
C ALA A 105 -7.87 19.54 -8.85
N PRO A 106 -7.53 19.86 -10.12
CA PRO A 106 -8.36 20.73 -10.93
C PRO A 106 -9.79 20.21 -10.99
N GLN A 107 -10.79 21.09 -10.75
CA GLN A 107 -12.23 20.75 -10.72
C GLN A 107 -12.83 20.36 -12.09
N VAL A 108 -12.01 20.09 -13.08
CA VAL A 108 -12.43 19.81 -14.47
C VAL A 108 -12.94 18.39 -14.66
N GLU A 109 -12.70 17.49 -13.69
CA GLU A 109 -13.12 16.10 -13.80
C GLU A 109 -13.85 15.67 -12.50
N ASP A 110 -15.04 15.08 -12.66
CA ASP A 110 -15.85 14.53 -11.53
C ASP A 110 -15.19 13.31 -10.85
N VAL A 111 -14.03 12.86 -11.32
CA VAL A 111 -13.35 11.67 -10.82
C VAL A 111 -11.96 12.00 -10.30
N LEU A 112 -11.69 11.61 -9.06
CA LEU A 112 -10.37 11.68 -8.44
C LEU A 112 -9.41 10.72 -9.18
N ASN A 113 -8.46 11.26 -9.93
CA ASN A 113 -7.55 10.49 -10.78
C ASN A 113 -6.14 10.49 -10.18
N LEU A 114 -5.80 9.41 -9.46
CA LEU A 114 -4.49 9.26 -8.82
C LEU A 114 -3.36 9.14 -9.85
N HIS A 115 -3.59 8.45 -10.97
CA HIS A 115 -2.61 8.33 -12.05
C HIS A 115 -2.12 9.70 -12.55
N LYS A 116 -3.06 10.62 -12.85
CA LYS A 116 -2.70 11.99 -13.27
C LYS A 116 -1.95 12.76 -12.17
N ALA A 117 -2.34 12.56 -10.91
CA ALA A 117 -1.70 13.23 -9.78
C ALA A 117 -0.28 12.70 -9.50
N MET A 118 -0.03 11.43 -9.75
CA MET A 118 1.29 10.79 -9.61
C MET A 118 2.17 10.99 -10.84
N GLY A 119 1.60 10.93 -12.05
CA GLY A 119 2.34 10.97 -13.30
C GLY A 119 3.22 9.74 -13.49
N PHE A 120 4.30 9.89 -14.29
CA PHE A 120 5.28 8.83 -14.53
C PHE A 120 6.34 8.81 -13.43
N GLY A 121 6.88 7.62 -13.13
CA GLY A 121 7.90 7.50 -12.10
C GLY A 121 8.23 6.06 -11.74
N GLN A 122 8.63 5.85 -10.49
CA GLN A 122 9.12 4.57 -10.01
C GLN A 122 8.43 4.16 -8.70
N LEU A 123 8.18 2.87 -8.56
CA LEU A 123 7.88 2.22 -7.31
C LEU A 123 9.16 1.65 -6.71
N THR A 124 9.47 1.99 -5.46
CA THR A 124 10.54 1.40 -4.68
C THR A 124 9.97 0.70 -3.46
N VAL A 125 10.30 -0.57 -3.30
CA VAL A 125 9.99 -1.34 -2.09
C VAL A 125 11.26 -1.50 -1.28
N SER A 126 11.19 -1.11 -0.01
CA SER A 126 12.27 -1.31 0.97
C SER A 126 11.91 -2.45 1.92
N ARG A 127 12.90 -3.27 2.30
CA ARG A 127 12.78 -4.30 3.34
C ARG A 127 13.90 -4.14 4.35
N GLN A 128 13.54 -3.80 5.58
CA GLN A 128 14.46 -3.70 6.70
C GLN A 128 14.46 -5.00 7.48
N GLN A 129 15.63 -5.53 7.75
CA GLN A 129 15.82 -6.69 8.63
C GLN A 129 16.38 -6.25 9.97
N PRO A 130 16.08 -6.96 11.07
CA PRO A 130 16.69 -6.71 12.36
C PRO A 130 18.23 -6.75 12.25
N PHE A 131 18.90 -5.83 12.93
CA PHE A 131 20.37 -5.73 12.99
C PHE A 131 21.08 -5.36 11.68
N GLN A 132 20.38 -5.16 10.58
CA GLN A 132 20.97 -4.61 9.35
C GLN A 132 20.97 -3.08 9.41
N ARG A 133 22.12 -2.48 9.01
CA ARG A 133 22.27 -1.01 9.00
C ARG A 133 21.48 -0.33 7.88
N GLN A 134 21.26 -1.03 6.78
CA GLN A 134 20.56 -0.48 5.60
C GLN A 134 19.48 -1.46 5.12
N PRO A 135 18.32 -0.94 4.69
CA PRO A 135 17.29 -1.74 4.04
C PRO A 135 17.77 -2.28 2.69
N HIS A 136 17.19 -3.39 2.27
CA HIS A 136 17.23 -3.82 0.87
C HIS A 136 16.18 -3.05 0.08
N TYR A 137 16.54 -2.60 -1.13
CA TYR A 137 15.66 -1.88 -2.04
C TYR A 137 15.47 -2.66 -3.33
N GLY A 138 14.23 -2.71 -3.81
CA GLY A 138 13.89 -3.13 -5.16
C GLY A 138 13.08 -2.02 -5.82
N THR A 139 13.43 -1.65 -7.05
CA THR A 139 12.79 -0.55 -7.78
C THR A 139 12.35 -1.02 -9.15
N VAL A 140 11.15 -0.62 -9.55
CA VAL A 140 10.57 -0.83 -10.89
C VAL A 140 9.93 0.46 -11.40
N GLU A 141 9.75 0.58 -12.71
CA GLU A 141 8.95 1.65 -13.31
C GLU A 141 7.49 1.49 -12.90
N MET A 142 6.79 2.61 -12.62
CA MET A 142 5.34 2.58 -12.42
C MET A 142 4.64 2.28 -13.75
N VAL A 143 3.62 1.41 -13.70
CA VAL A 143 2.81 1.06 -14.87
C VAL A 143 1.48 1.81 -14.89
N SER A 144 0.94 2.17 -13.72
CA SER A 144 -0.37 2.83 -13.62
C SER A 144 -0.41 4.05 -12.71
N GLY A 145 0.42 4.11 -11.66
CA GLY A 145 0.31 5.12 -10.60
C GLY A 145 -0.88 4.89 -9.66
N GLU A 146 -1.58 3.74 -9.77
CA GLU A 146 -2.72 3.36 -8.94
C GLU A 146 -2.33 2.54 -7.70
N VAL A 147 -1.04 2.49 -7.37
CA VAL A 147 -0.42 1.77 -6.25
C VAL A 147 -0.60 0.25 -6.33
N GLY A 148 -1.82 -0.27 -6.47
CA GLY A 148 -2.11 -1.71 -6.49
C GLY A 148 -1.46 -2.42 -7.67
N ASP A 149 -1.66 -1.90 -8.87
CA ASP A 149 -1.08 -2.45 -10.11
C ASP A 149 0.45 -2.36 -10.08
N ASP A 150 0.98 -1.25 -9.56
CA ASP A 150 2.42 -1.04 -9.45
C ASP A 150 3.07 -2.01 -8.45
N ILE A 151 2.39 -2.33 -7.33
CA ILE A 151 2.83 -3.37 -6.38
C ILE A 151 2.78 -4.76 -7.05
N ALA A 152 1.70 -5.08 -7.79
CA ALA A 152 1.60 -6.35 -8.51
C ALA A 152 2.71 -6.49 -9.57
N HIS A 153 2.99 -5.40 -10.30
CA HIS A 153 4.10 -5.32 -11.24
C HIS A 153 5.45 -5.54 -10.54
N TYR A 154 5.70 -4.90 -9.41
CA TYR A 154 6.91 -5.10 -8.60
C TYR A 154 7.07 -6.55 -8.15
N LEU A 155 6.01 -7.17 -7.63
CA LEU A 155 6.04 -8.56 -7.18
C LEU A 155 6.37 -9.52 -8.33
N HIS A 156 5.84 -9.25 -9.51
CA HIS A 156 6.15 -10.03 -10.71
C HIS A 156 7.60 -9.83 -11.19
N GLN A 157 8.03 -8.57 -11.36
CA GLN A 157 9.33 -8.24 -11.94
C GLN A 157 10.51 -8.53 -11.01
N SER A 158 10.38 -8.16 -9.73
CA SER A 158 11.48 -8.24 -8.76
C SER A 158 11.50 -9.55 -7.97
N GLN A 159 10.35 -10.19 -7.77
CA GLN A 159 10.23 -11.38 -6.93
C GLN A 159 9.71 -12.61 -7.69
N GLN A 160 9.34 -12.45 -8.95
CA GLN A 160 8.78 -13.50 -9.81
C GLN A 160 7.52 -14.14 -9.19
N ILE A 161 6.77 -13.36 -8.40
CA ILE A 161 5.51 -13.76 -7.78
C ILE A 161 4.36 -13.24 -8.63
N ARG A 162 3.53 -14.13 -9.17
CA ARG A 162 2.27 -13.74 -9.79
C ARG A 162 1.28 -13.37 -8.72
N SER A 163 0.73 -12.16 -8.83
CA SER A 163 -0.15 -11.61 -7.80
C SER A 163 -1.25 -10.73 -8.36
N ILE A 164 -2.32 -10.61 -7.60
CA ILE A 164 -3.38 -9.62 -7.78
C ILE A 164 -3.41 -8.78 -6.51
N VAL A 165 -3.41 -7.45 -6.68
CA VAL A 165 -3.46 -6.50 -5.58
C VAL A 165 -4.65 -5.58 -5.78
N ALA A 166 -5.63 -5.67 -4.89
CA ALA A 166 -6.79 -4.78 -4.88
C ALA A 166 -6.74 -3.90 -3.63
N LEU A 167 -6.68 -2.57 -3.85
CA LEU A 167 -6.61 -1.57 -2.79
C LEU A 167 -7.75 -0.57 -2.94
N GLY A 168 -8.41 -0.25 -1.84
CA GLY A 168 -9.51 0.71 -1.82
C GLY A 168 -9.41 1.71 -0.68
N VAL A 169 -9.69 2.99 -0.99
CA VAL A 169 -9.98 4.04 -0.02
C VAL A 169 -11.23 4.76 -0.50
N TYR A 170 -12.32 4.60 0.24
CA TYR A 170 -13.60 5.20 -0.06
C TYR A 170 -13.80 6.44 0.81
N LEU A 171 -14.08 7.57 0.17
CA LEU A 171 -14.34 8.86 0.80
C LEU A 171 -15.84 9.22 0.67
N ASP A 172 -16.37 9.89 1.67
CA ASP A 172 -17.72 10.48 1.56
C ASP A 172 -17.70 11.78 0.75
N GLN A 173 -18.88 12.38 0.58
CA GLN A 173 -19.07 13.65 -0.13
C GLN A 173 -18.30 14.84 0.47
N PHE A 174 -17.81 14.71 1.69
CA PHE A 174 -16.99 15.72 2.37
C PHE A 174 -15.49 15.39 2.32
N GLY A 175 -15.11 14.37 1.56
CA GLY A 175 -13.72 13.91 1.44
C GLY A 175 -13.19 13.15 2.67
N LYS A 176 -14.06 12.66 3.57
CA LYS A 176 -13.67 11.91 4.77
C LYS A 176 -13.66 10.41 4.49
N VAL A 177 -12.65 9.73 4.98
CA VAL A 177 -12.53 8.28 4.85
C VAL A 177 -13.69 7.57 5.53
N LYS A 178 -14.40 6.73 4.78
CA LYS A 178 -15.49 5.86 5.26
C LYS A 178 -15.08 4.40 5.34
N ALA A 179 -14.29 3.96 4.37
CA ALA A 179 -13.76 2.61 4.34
C ALA A 179 -12.39 2.63 3.65
N ALA A 180 -11.47 1.82 4.14
CA ALA A 180 -10.18 1.61 3.50
C ALA A 180 -9.70 0.18 3.79
N GLY A 181 -9.17 -0.50 2.76
CA GLY A 181 -8.70 -1.86 2.92
C GLY A 181 -8.21 -2.44 1.60
N GLY A 182 -7.82 -3.69 1.65
CA GLY A 182 -7.33 -4.35 0.45
C GLY A 182 -7.06 -5.82 0.62
N VAL A 183 -6.76 -6.44 -0.51
CA VAL A 183 -6.44 -7.86 -0.64
C VAL A 183 -5.22 -8.02 -1.54
N LEU A 184 -4.32 -8.89 -1.13
CA LEU A 184 -3.19 -9.39 -1.93
C LEU A 184 -3.37 -10.89 -2.10
N VAL A 185 -3.49 -11.32 -3.34
CA VAL A 185 -3.55 -12.74 -3.73
C VAL A 185 -2.25 -13.08 -4.44
N GLU A 186 -1.59 -14.15 -4.02
CA GLU A 186 -0.31 -14.57 -4.58
C GLU A 186 -0.35 -16.06 -4.93
N VAL A 187 0.14 -16.38 -6.11
CA VAL A 187 0.34 -17.77 -6.54
C VAL A 187 1.58 -18.33 -5.84
N MET A 188 1.46 -19.49 -5.23
CA MET A 188 2.58 -20.14 -4.55
C MET A 188 3.64 -20.63 -5.54
N PRO A 189 4.92 -20.66 -5.15
CA PRO A 189 5.99 -21.18 -6.01
C PRO A 189 5.74 -22.63 -6.45
N GLY A 190 6.03 -22.93 -7.72
CA GLY A 190 5.89 -24.28 -8.27
C GLY A 190 4.51 -24.65 -8.80
N VAL A 191 3.55 -23.73 -8.78
CA VAL A 191 2.22 -23.93 -9.37
C VAL A 191 2.31 -23.77 -10.89
N GLU A 192 1.83 -24.78 -11.63
CA GLU A 192 1.82 -24.80 -13.09
C GLU A 192 0.80 -23.80 -13.68
N ASP A 193 1.11 -23.27 -14.87
CA ASP A 193 0.27 -22.27 -15.55
C ASP A 193 -1.14 -22.77 -15.87
N GLU A 194 -1.30 -24.09 -16.07
CA GLU A 194 -2.62 -24.68 -16.34
C GLU A 194 -3.57 -24.63 -15.12
N VAL A 195 -3.02 -24.67 -13.92
CA VAL A 195 -3.82 -24.56 -12.68
C VAL A 195 -4.30 -23.10 -12.53
N ILE A 196 -3.44 -22.15 -12.84
CA ILE A 196 -3.76 -20.70 -12.72
C ILE A 196 -4.87 -20.29 -13.71
N LYS A 197 -4.88 -20.86 -14.92
CA LYS A 197 -5.92 -20.59 -15.94
C LYS A 197 -7.32 -21.11 -15.55
N LYS A 198 -7.39 -22.00 -14.57
CA LYS A 198 -8.66 -22.58 -14.08
C LYS A 198 -9.21 -21.88 -12.81
N MET A 199 -8.44 -20.95 -12.25
CA MET A 199 -8.82 -20.07 -11.15
C MET A 199 -9.50 -18.79 -11.66
#